data_575d1e5831b1202025eb1d8ab256dc17
#
_entry.id   575d1e5831b1202025eb1d8ab256dc17
#
_cell.length_a   1.000
_cell.length_b   1.000
_cell.length_c   1.000
_cell.angle_alpha   90.00
_cell.angle_beta   90.00
_cell.angle_gamma   90.00
#
_symmetry.space_group_name_H-M   'P 1'
#
loop_
_entity.id
_entity.type
_entity.pdbx_description
1 polymer ?
#
loop_
_entity_poly.entity_id
_entity_poly.type
_entity_poly.pdbx_seq_one_letter_code
_entity_poly.pdbx_strand_id
1 'polypeptide(L)'
;MNLSHKIYYQLKPIIPRSLQITLRRVIIQKKRKQYSHIWPIDERAGNPPENWEGWPEGKKFALVLLHDVDTEKGNENCLELAQIDEKLGFRSSFNFVPERYRVFPEVRRILVEKGFEVGVHGLKHDGKLFASRERFLEQAVRINQYLKDWQSVGFVSPSMHRNLDWIHDLNIEYDASTFDTDPFEPHPEGISTIFPFWVSSNPHHLPPTTHHSRLNSGFIELPYTLPQDHTLFVLMQERDNAIWKEKLDWIAEKGGMALLITHPDYMAF
;
A
#
# COMPACT_ATOMS: atom_id res chain seq x y z
N MET A 1 -0.59 8.52 -17.71
CA MET A 1 -2.00 8.65 -17.26
C MET A 1 -2.91 8.86 -18.46
N ASN A 2 -3.91 8.01 -18.63
CA ASN A 2 -4.83 8.01 -19.77
C ASN A 2 -5.72 9.29 -19.76
N LEU A 3 -6.18 9.79 -20.91
CA LEU A 3 -6.97 11.03 -21.02
C LEU A 3 -8.25 11.00 -20.16
N SER A 4 -8.92 9.85 -20.10
CA SER A 4 -10.11 9.64 -19.26
C SER A 4 -9.82 9.83 -17.76
N HIS A 5 -8.66 9.42 -17.29
CA HIS A 5 -8.22 9.64 -15.89
C HIS A 5 -7.95 11.12 -15.61
N LYS A 6 -7.30 11.83 -16.56
CA LYS A 6 -7.07 13.28 -16.40
C LYS A 6 -8.40 14.04 -16.27
N ILE A 7 -9.38 13.73 -17.12
CA ILE A 7 -10.72 14.34 -17.08
C ILE A 7 -11.41 13.99 -15.77
N TYR A 8 -11.36 12.73 -15.31
CA TYR A 8 -11.95 12.31 -14.05
C TYR A 8 -11.38 13.09 -12.85
N TYR A 9 -10.03 13.21 -12.75
CA TYR A 9 -9.42 13.95 -11.65
C TYR A 9 -9.69 15.46 -11.69
N GLN A 10 -9.95 16.05 -12.85
CA GLN A 10 -10.41 17.44 -12.95
C GLN A 10 -11.86 17.61 -12.49
N LEU A 11 -12.73 16.65 -12.78
CA LEU A 11 -14.15 16.70 -12.42
C LEU A 11 -14.40 16.17 -11.00
N LYS A 12 -13.52 15.35 -10.45
CA LYS A 12 -13.66 14.73 -9.12
C LYS A 12 -14.03 15.70 -8.00
N PRO A 13 -13.46 16.92 -7.88
CA PRO A 13 -13.85 17.87 -6.84
C PRO A 13 -15.30 18.39 -6.95
N ILE A 14 -15.89 18.33 -8.14
CA ILE A 14 -17.25 18.86 -8.40
C ILE A 14 -18.32 17.76 -8.22
N ILE A 15 -17.92 16.47 -8.35
CA ILE A 15 -18.84 15.34 -8.23
C ILE A 15 -19.00 14.97 -6.75
N PRO A 16 -20.23 14.92 -6.20
CA PRO A 16 -20.47 14.45 -4.84
C PRO A 16 -19.87 13.05 -4.60
N ARG A 17 -19.25 12.83 -3.43
CA ARG A 17 -18.57 11.57 -3.09
C ARG A 17 -19.49 10.34 -3.24
N SER A 18 -20.75 10.46 -2.86
CA SER A 18 -21.75 9.39 -3.00
C SER A 18 -21.94 8.95 -4.46
N LEU A 19 -22.00 9.92 -5.38
CA LEU A 19 -22.11 9.64 -6.83
C LEU A 19 -20.82 9.00 -7.37
N GLN A 20 -19.65 9.48 -6.94
CA GLN A 20 -18.36 8.86 -7.30
C GLN A 20 -18.33 7.38 -6.90
N ILE A 21 -18.73 7.07 -5.66
CA ILE A 21 -18.78 5.69 -5.14
C ILE A 21 -19.78 4.85 -5.94
N THR A 22 -20.97 5.37 -6.21
CA THR A 22 -21.99 4.65 -6.99
C THR A 22 -21.51 4.31 -8.39
N LEU A 23 -20.89 5.26 -9.09
CA LEU A 23 -20.33 5.02 -10.43
C LEU A 23 -19.20 3.97 -10.37
N ARG A 24 -18.31 4.06 -9.39
CA ARG A 24 -17.24 3.06 -9.19
C ARG A 24 -17.81 1.67 -8.91
N ARG A 25 -18.87 1.54 -8.10
CA ARG A 25 -19.57 0.27 -7.83
C ARG A 25 -20.06 -0.39 -9.13
N VAL A 26 -20.74 0.38 -9.99
CA VAL A 26 -21.24 -0.13 -11.28
C VAL A 26 -20.09 -0.63 -12.18
N ILE A 27 -19.01 0.13 -12.25
CA ILE A 27 -17.82 -0.23 -13.03
C ILE A 27 -17.19 -1.53 -12.47
N ILE A 28 -17.05 -1.63 -11.16
CA ILE A 28 -16.44 -2.79 -10.50
C ILE A 28 -17.28 -4.04 -10.70
N GLN A 29 -18.60 -3.98 -10.60
CA GLN A 29 -19.47 -5.13 -10.85
C GLN A 29 -19.30 -5.71 -12.26
N LYS A 30 -19.10 -4.82 -13.26
CA LYS A 30 -18.78 -5.27 -14.64
C LYS A 30 -17.39 -5.89 -14.72
N LYS A 31 -16.38 -5.23 -14.14
CA LYS A 31 -15.00 -5.72 -14.13
C LYS A 31 -14.87 -7.06 -13.41
N ARG A 32 -15.56 -7.26 -12.28
CA ARG A 32 -15.52 -8.49 -11.49
C ARG A 32 -15.81 -9.74 -12.33
N LYS A 33 -16.84 -9.67 -13.21
CA LYS A 33 -17.15 -10.76 -14.13
C LYS A 33 -16.06 -10.98 -15.18
N GLN A 34 -15.49 -9.89 -15.69
CA GLN A 34 -14.45 -9.96 -16.72
C GLN A 34 -13.14 -10.57 -16.18
N TYR A 35 -12.79 -10.27 -14.93
CA TYR A 35 -11.51 -10.65 -14.32
C TYR A 35 -11.61 -11.83 -13.34
N SER A 36 -12.75 -12.56 -13.33
CA SER A 36 -12.95 -13.70 -12.42
C SER A 36 -11.96 -14.85 -12.60
N HIS A 37 -11.22 -14.87 -13.71
CA HIS A 37 -10.19 -15.89 -14.00
C HIS A 37 -8.80 -15.55 -13.43
N ILE A 38 -8.60 -14.34 -12.90
CA ILE A 38 -7.33 -13.88 -12.31
C ILE A 38 -7.51 -13.13 -10.99
N TRP A 39 -8.74 -12.94 -10.52
CA TRP A 39 -9.04 -12.27 -9.28
C TRP A 39 -10.09 -13.03 -8.46
N PRO A 40 -9.93 -13.24 -7.16
CA PRO A 40 -8.89 -12.68 -6.29
C PRO A 40 -7.52 -13.36 -6.41
N ILE A 41 -7.41 -14.51 -7.05
CA ILE A 41 -6.20 -15.32 -7.17
C ILE A 41 -5.76 -15.40 -8.62
N ASP A 42 -4.52 -14.99 -8.89
CA ASP A 42 -3.81 -15.27 -10.14
C ASP A 42 -2.70 -16.28 -9.85
N GLU A 43 -2.89 -17.53 -10.28
CA GLU A 43 -1.94 -18.63 -10.04
C GLU A 43 -0.51 -18.31 -10.53
N ARG A 44 -0.36 -17.45 -11.53
CA ARG A 44 0.94 -17.04 -12.07
C ARG A 44 1.74 -16.23 -11.06
N ALA A 45 1.07 -15.46 -10.18
CA ALA A 45 1.72 -14.64 -9.15
C ALA A 45 2.27 -15.48 -7.98
N GLY A 46 1.87 -16.75 -7.86
CA GLY A 46 2.28 -17.65 -6.78
C GLY A 46 3.65 -18.30 -6.99
N ASN A 47 4.32 -18.07 -8.12
CA ASN A 47 5.64 -18.64 -8.36
C ASN A 47 6.71 -17.83 -7.59
N PRO A 48 7.56 -18.49 -6.77
CA PRO A 48 8.63 -17.80 -6.09
C PRO A 48 9.64 -17.23 -7.10
N PRO A 49 10.28 -16.08 -6.80
CA PRO A 49 11.34 -15.53 -7.62
C PRO A 49 12.49 -16.53 -7.78
N GLU A 50 13.23 -16.39 -8.88
CA GLU A 50 14.48 -17.13 -9.05
C GLU A 50 15.44 -16.82 -7.89
N ASN A 51 16.04 -17.85 -7.29
CA ASN A 51 16.88 -17.76 -6.09
C ASN A 51 16.17 -17.31 -4.80
N TRP A 52 14.84 -17.54 -4.68
CA TRP A 52 14.15 -17.31 -3.43
C TRP A 52 14.62 -18.30 -2.34
N GLU A 53 15.33 -17.79 -1.32
CA GLU A 53 15.90 -18.60 -0.24
C GLU A 53 14.86 -18.95 0.87
N GLY A 54 13.64 -18.45 0.76
CA GLY A 54 12.61 -18.59 1.80
C GLY A 54 12.60 -17.45 2.81
N TRP A 55 11.67 -17.53 3.76
CA TRP A 55 11.54 -16.55 4.82
C TRP A 55 12.56 -16.81 5.95
N PRO A 56 13.01 -15.74 6.64
CA PRO A 56 13.89 -15.87 7.79
C PRO A 56 13.36 -16.87 8.85
N GLU A 57 14.26 -17.47 9.60
CA GLU A 57 13.94 -18.40 10.70
C GLU A 57 13.11 -19.63 10.29
N GLY A 58 13.11 -20.00 9.02
CA GLY A 58 12.33 -21.13 8.49
C GLY A 58 10.82 -20.91 8.51
N LYS A 59 10.36 -19.67 8.58
CA LYS A 59 8.94 -19.31 8.45
C LYS A 59 8.43 -19.70 7.05
N LYS A 60 7.15 -20.04 6.95
CA LYS A 60 6.57 -20.56 5.71
C LYS A 60 6.01 -19.45 4.82
N PHE A 61 5.50 -18.38 5.40
CA PHE A 61 4.97 -17.21 4.70
C PHE A 61 5.06 -15.99 5.63
N ALA A 62 4.84 -14.79 5.10
CA ALA A 62 4.75 -13.57 5.89
C ALA A 62 3.32 -13.00 5.88
N LEU A 63 2.94 -12.37 7.01
CA LEU A 63 1.75 -11.51 7.09
C LEU A 63 2.21 -10.09 7.42
N VAL A 64 1.83 -9.13 6.59
CA VAL A 64 2.14 -7.70 6.74
C VAL A 64 0.83 -6.92 6.81
N LEU A 65 0.69 -6.10 7.83
CA LEU A 65 -0.48 -5.24 8.02
C LEU A 65 -0.06 -3.77 7.88
N LEU A 66 -0.66 -3.07 6.93
CA LEU A 66 -0.50 -1.65 6.72
C LEU A 66 -1.85 -0.94 6.93
N HIS A 67 -1.82 0.21 7.58
CA HIS A 67 -3.00 1.03 7.80
C HIS A 67 -2.78 2.41 7.20
N ASP A 68 -3.45 2.71 6.09
CA ASP A 68 -3.38 4.01 5.45
C ASP A 68 -4.36 4.98 6.12
N VAL A 69 -3.81 6.00 6.76
CA VAL A 69 -4.56 6.98 7.55
C VAL A 69 -4.84 8.19 6.67
N ASP A 70 -5.97 8.13 5.98
CA ASP A 70 -6.29 9.08 4.92
C ASP A 70 -6.82 10.41 5.42
N THR A 71 -7.48 10.44 6.58
CA THR A 71 -8.15 11.63 7.13
C THR A 71 -7.95 11.79 8.63
N GLU A 72 -8.39 12.92 9.18
CA GLU A 72 -8.38 13.17 10.61
C GLU A 72 -9.18 12.13 11.39
N LYS A 73 -10.30 11.64 10.84
CA LYS A 73 -11.09 10.55 11.44
C LYS A 73 -10.26 9.26 11.55
N GLY A 74 -9.51 8.90 10.51
CA GLY A 74 -8.59 7.75 10.57
C GLY A 74 -7.53 7.93 11.65
N ASN A 75 -6.98 9.15 11.77
CA ASN A 75 -6.00 9.48 12.80
C ASN A 75 -6.58 9.37 14.25
N GLU A 76 -7.85 9.71 14.46
CA GLU A 76 -8.56 9.50 15.73
C GLU A 76 -8.72 8.00 16.05
N ASN A 77 -8.97 7.18 15.04
CA ASN A 77 -9.21 5.74 15.17
C ASN A 77 -7.92 4.90 15.33
N CYS A 78 -6.72 5.46 15.06
CA CYS A 78 -5.46 4.71 15.03
C CYS A 78 -5.19 3.93 16.31
N LEU A 79 -5.37 4.54 17.49
CA LEU A 79 -5.03 3.90 18.76
C LEU A 79 -5.96 2.75 19.11
N GLU A 80 -7.22 2.81 18.69
CA GLU A 80 -8.20 1.73 18.90
C GLU A 80 -7.87 0.53 17.99
N LEU A 81 -7.54 0.79 16.73
CA LEU A 81 -7.06 -0.26 15.82
C LEU A 81 -5.77 -0.89 16.31
N ALA A 82 -4.80 -0.07 16.76
CA ALA A 82 -3.54 -0.57 17.32
C ALA A 82 -3.76 -1.47 18.56
N GLN A 83 -4.78 -1.18 19.40
CA GLN A 83 -5.15 -2.06 20.51
C GLN A 83 -5.68 -3.41 20.05
N ILE A 84 -6.41 -3.44 18.92
CA ILE A 84 -6.91 -4.70 18.35
C ILE A 84 -5.73 -5.53 17.84
N ASP A 85 -4.83 -4.93 17.06
CA ASP A 85 -3.63 -5.61 16.57
C ASP A 85 -2.79 -6.15 17.73
N GLU A 86 -2.56 -5.33 18.75
CA GLU A 86 -1.80 -5.71 19.93
C GLU A 86 -2.43 -6.90 20.69
N LYS A 87 -3.76 -6.90 20.87
CA LYS A 87 -4.50 -8.01 21.50
C LYS A 87 -4.38 -9.30 20.70
N LEU A 88 -4.25 -9.21 19.38
CA LEU A 88 -4.07 -10.35 18.48
C LEU A 88 -2.59 -10.76 18.34
N GLY A 89 -1.67 -10.04 18.98
CA GLY A 89 -0.24 -10.31 18.92
C GLY A 89 0.47 -9.75 17.70
N PHE A 90 -0.19 -8.86 16.95
CA PHE A 90 0.39 -8.25 15.75
C PHE A 90 1.04 -6.89 16.04
N ARG A 91 1.95 -6.51 15.15
CA ARG A 91 2.45 -5.15 14.97
C ARG A 91 2.31 -4.79 13.49
N SER A 92 1.84 -3.59 13.25
CA SER A 92 1.51 -3.08 11.91
C SER A 92 2.19 -1.73 11.66
N SER A 93 2.14 -1.24 10.42
CA SER A 93 2.57 0.12 10.08
C SER A 93 1.36 1.02 9.87
N PHE A 94 1.39 2.22 10.46
CA PHE A 94 0.40 3.27 10.25
C PHE A 94 0.99 4.36 9.37
N ASN A 95 0.45 4.51 8.15
CA ASN A 95 0.97 5.40 7.12
C ASN A 95 0.13 6.68 7.05
N PHE A 96 0.70 7.81 7.46
CA PHE A 96 -0.02 9.08 7.55
C PHE A 96 0.20 9.96 6.33
N VAL A 97 -0.82 10.78 5.98
CA VAL A 97 -0.75 11.82 4.94
C VAL A 97 -0.39 13.16 5.60
N PRO A 98 0.88 13.60 5.57
CA PRO A 98 1.37 14.66 6.45
C PRO A 98 0.76 16.04 6.21
N GLU A 99 0.27 16.34 5.01
CA GLU A 99 -0.22 17.67 4.64
C GLU A 99 -1.67 17.72 4.18
N ARG A 100 -2.43 16.70 4.51
CA ARG A 100 -3.86 16.64 4.19
C ARG A 100 -4.74 17.04 5.37
N TYR A 101 -4.32 16.70 6.57
CA TYR A 101 -4.98 16.96 7.84
C TYR A 101 -3.92 17.13 8.94
N ARG A 102 -4.34 17.49 10.15
CA ARG A 102 -3.42 17.57 11.29
C ARG A 102 -3.08 16.17 11.79
N VAL A 103 -1.87 15.70 11.52
CA VAL A 103 -1.36 14.44 12.10
C VAL A 103 -0.98 14.70 13.56
N PHE A 104 -1.60 13.97 14.50
CA PHE A 104 -1.36 14.16 15.94
C PHE A 104 -0.01 13.57 16.36
N PRO A 105 0.94 14.39 16.84
CA PRO A 105 2.26 13.89 17.26
C PRO A 105 2.16 12.84 18.37
N GLU A 106 1.19 12.97 19.28
CA GLU A 106 0.94 12.06 20.39
C GLU A 106 0.54 10.66 19.90
N VAL A 107 -0.30 10.60 18.87
CA VAL A 107 -0.72 9.30 18.27
C VAL A 107 0.51 8.59 17.72
N ARG A 108 1.35 9.28 16.92
CA ARG A 108 2.58 8.70 16.37
C ARG A 108 3.54 8.23 17.47
N ARG A 109 3.73 9.05 18.51
CA ARG A 109 4.59 8.70 19.65
C ARG A 109 4.11 7.43 20.34
N ILE A 110 2.81 7.33 20.66
CA ILE A 110 2.23 6.16 21.31
C ILE A 110 2.37 4.91 20.45
N LEU A 111 2.14 5.01 19.14
CA LEU A 111 2.32 3.91 18.20
C LEU A 111 3.77 3.37 18.25
N VAL A 112 4.76 4.27 18.12
CA VAL A 112 6.18 3.89 18.16
C VAL A 112 6.56 3.28 19.51
N GLU A 113 6.12 3.87 20.65
CA GLU A 113 6.37 3.33 22.01
C GLU A 113 5.80 1.93 22.21
N LYS A 114 4.71 1.60 21.51
CA LYS A 114 4.09 0.27 21.50
C LYS A 114 4.69 -0.70 20.49
N GLY A 115 5.71 -0.28 19.72
CA GLY A 115 6.39 -1.11 18.72
C GLY A 115 5.66 -1.19 17.37
N PHE A 116 4.72 -0.29 17.10
CA PHE A 116 4.14 -0.11 15.77
C PHE A 116 5.05 0.78 14.92
N GLU A 117 4.98 0.60 13.61
CA GLU A 117 5.70 1.46 12.67
C GLU A 117 4.85 2.68 12.28
N VAL A 118 5.52 3.79 12.02
CA VAL A 118 4.92 5.01 11.46
C VAL A 118 5.51 5.23 10.08
N GLY A 119 4.67 5.13 9.05
CA GLY A 119 5.03 5.35 7.65
C GLY A 119 4.51 6.67 7.08
N VAL A 120 4.95 6.98 5.86
CA VAL A 120 4.49 8.16 5.10
C VAL A 120 3.63 7.72 3.92
N HIS A 121 2.40 8.26 3.84
CA HIS A 121 1.44 8.00 2.76
C HIS A 121 1.36 9.18 1.79
N GLY A 122 2.40 9.36 0.98
CA GLY A 122 2.52 10.51 0.10
C GLY A 122 2.64 11.84 0.85
N LEU A 123 2.12 12.93 0.26
CA LEU A 123 2.16 14.25 0.88
C LEU A 123 0.77 14.85 1.11
N LYS A 124 -0.11 14.81 0.10
CA LYS A 124 -1.44 15.48 0.12
C LYS A 124 -2.61 14.58 -0.25
N HIS A 125 -2.36 13.40 -0.73
CA HIS A 125 -3.37 12.45 -1.24
C HIS A 125 -4.34 13.09 -2.28
N ASP A 126 -3.84 13.94 -3.16
CA ASP A 126 -4.61 14.67 -4.18
C ASP A 126 -4.56 14.00 -5.57
N GLY A 127 -3.89 12.83 -5.69
CA GLY A 127 -3.70 12.07 -6.92
C GLY A 127 -2.71 12.71 -7.89
N LYS A 128 -1.90 13.67 -7.45
CA LYS A 128 -1.03 14.47 -8.33
C LYS A 128 0.46 14.23 -8.08
N LEU A 129 0.84 13.38 -7.13
CA LEU A 129 2.25 13.11 -6.79
C LEU A 129 3.05 12.69 -8.03
N PHE A 130 2.51 11.77 -8.83
CA PHE A 130 3.15 11.26 -10.05
C PHE A 130 2.63 11.92 -11.35
N ALA A 131 2.14 13.17 -11.28
CA ALA A 131 1.64 13.88 -12.46
C ALA A 131 2.74 14.29 -13.43
N SER A 132 3.93 14.66 -12.93
CA SER A 132 5.17 14.88 -13.68
C SER A 132 6.39 14.63 -12.80
N ARG A 133 7.56 14.43 -13.42
CA ARG A 133 8.83 14.22 -12.73
C ARG A 133 9.22 15.41 -11.85
N GLU A 134 9.05 16.63 -12.39
CA GLU A 134 9.37 17.88 -11.67
C GLU A 134 8.53 18.01 -10.41
N ARG A 135 7.22 17.72 -10.52
CA ARG A 135 6.31 17.76 -9.38
C ARG A 135 6.65 16.70 -8.34
N PHE A 136 7.03 15.51 -8.78
CA PHE A 136 7.47 14.47 -7.87
C PHE A 136 8.71 14.90 -7.10
N LEU A 137 9.74 15.41 -7.78
CA LEU A 137 10.97 15.90 -7.17
C LEU A 137 10.71 17.00 -6.14
N GLU A 138 9.86 17.97 -6.47
CA GLU A 138 9.46 19.05 -5.53
C GLU A 138 8.82 18.46 -4.25
N GLN A 139 7.94 17.46 -4.39
CA GLN A 139 7.30 16.84 -3.25
C GLN A 139 8.20 15.84 -2.51
N ALA A 140 9.11 15.17 -3.20
CA ALA A 140 10.07 14.23 -2.62
C ALA A 140 10.96 14.88 -1.56
N VAL A 141 11.38 16.13 -1.77
CA VAL A 141 12.15 16.89 -0.76
C VAL A 141 11.38 16.99 0.56
N ARG A 142 10.07 17.25 0.49
CA ARG A 142 9.22 17.40 1.69
C ARG A 142 8.88 16.03 2.30
N ILE A 143 8.61 15.03 1.46
CA ILE A 143 8.40 13.64 1.91
C ILE A 143 9.64 13.16 2.68
N ASN A 144 10.84 13.38 2.15
CA ASN A 144 12.10 13.01 2.80
C ASN A 144 12.31 13.74 4.14
N GLN A 145 11.82 14.98 4.25
CA GLN A 145 11.83 15.68 5.54
C GLN A 145 10.91 14.99 6.56
N TYR A 146 9.68 14.59 6.16
CA TYR A 146 8.79 13.85 7.05
C TYR A 146 9.33 12.47 7.40
N LEU A 147 9.90 11.72 6.44
CA LEU A 147 10.57 10.44 6.71
C LEU A 147 11.64 10.60 7.80
N LYS A 148 12.47 11.61 7.67
CA LYS A 148 13.50 11.92 8.66
C LYS A 148 12.91 12.31 10.02
N ASP A 149 11.96 13.26 10.05
CA ASP A 149 11.40 13.81 11.28
C ASP A 149 10.58 12.76 12.05
N TRP A 150 9.97 11.82 11.36
CA TRP A 150 9.20 10.74 11.96
C TRP A 150 10.02 9.46 12.19
N GLN A 151 11.29 9.45 11.77
CA GLN A 151 12.16 8.26 11.77
C GLN A 151 11.51 7.08 11.02
N SER A 152 10.81 7.40 9.93
CA SER A 152 10.10 6.46 9.10
C SER A 152 11.02 5.91 8.00
N VAL A 153 10.90 4.61 7.72
CA VAL A 153 11.66 3.94 6.66
C VAL A 153 10.76 3.42 5.53
N GLY A 154 9.45 3.48 5.73
CA GLY A 154 8.45 2.98 4.79
C GLY A 154 7.68 4.08 4.08
N PHE A 155 7.29 3.80 2.84
CA PHE A 155 6.45 4.67 2.02
C PHE A 155 5.32 3.86 1.38
N VAL A 156 4.13 4.48 1.30
CA VAL A 156 2.99 3.95 0.54
C VAL A 156 2.42 5.08 -0.31
N SER A 157 2.28 4.84 -1.60
CA SER A 157 1.76 5.87 -2.50
C SER A 157 0.24 5.98 -2.44
N PRO A 158 -0.32 7.20 -2.32
CA PRO A 158 -1.76 7.40 -2.36
C PRO A 158 -2.42 6.87 -3.63
N SER A 159 -3.52 6.12 -3.44
CA SER A 159 -4.29 5.53 -4.54
C SER A 159 -3.48 4.61 -5.46
N MET A 160 -2.40 4.02 -4.95
CA MET A 160 -1.50 3.10 -5.66
C MET A 160 -0.94 3.67 -6.98
N HIS A 161 -0.91 5.01 -7.12
CA HIS A 161 -0.23 5.67 -8.22
C HIS A 161 1.27 5.56 -8.00
N ARG A 162 2.02 5.06 -8.98
CA ARG A 162 3.43 4.77 -8.78
C ARG A 162 4.28 5.02 -10.01
N ASN A 163 5.55 5.24 -9.76
CA ASN A 163 6.64 5.13 -10.70
C ASN A 163 7.88 4.73 -9.88
N LEU A 164 8.26 3.46 -9.95
CA LEU A 164 9.34 2.90 -9.12
C LEU A 164 10.68 3.59 -9.38
N ASP A 165 10.95 4.05 -10.62
CA ASP A 165 12.16 4.80 -10.92
C ASP A 165 12.21 6.15 -10.20
N TRP A 166 11.05 6.80 -10.01
CA TRP A 166 11.02 8.08 -9.31
C TRP A 166 11.11 7.91 -7.80
N ILE A 167 10.56 6.80 -7.26
CA ILE A 167 10.57 6.48 -5.83
C ILE A 167 12.00 6.37 -5.28
N HIS A 168 13.01 6.11 -6.12
CA HIS A 168 14.43 6.17 -5.74
C HIS A 168 14.90 7.52 -5.16
N ASP A 169 14.18 8.62 -5.39
CA ASP A 169 14.50 9.89 -4.76
C ASP A 169 14.00 10.02 -3.32
N LEU A 170 13.27 9.02 -2.82
CA LEU A 170 12.84 8.94 -1.43
C LEU A 170 13.87 8.20 -0.58
N ASN A 171 14.09 8.69 0.65
CA ASN A 171 14.99 8.07 1.62
C ASN A 171 14.27 6.95 2.40
N ILE A 172 13.99 5.84 1.73
CA ILE A 172 13.22 4.72 2.26
C ILE A 172 14.01 3.42 2.20
N GLU A 173 13.62 2.46 3.03
CA GLU A 173 14.09 1.08 2.97
C GLU A 173 13.11 0.18 2.20
N TYR A 174 11.80 0.50 2.28
CA TYR A 174 10.78 -0.20 1.50
C TYR A 174 9.69 0.74 0.99
N ASP A 175 9.06 0.33 -0.12
CA ASP A 175 7.83 0.88 -0.68
C ASP A 175 6.75 -0.20 -0.73
N ALA A 176 5.49 0.16 -0.56
CA ALA A 176 4.35 -0.73 -0.71
C ALA A 176 3.29 -0.11 -1.63
N SER A 177 3.72 0.35 -2.80
CA SER A 177 2.85 1.03 -3.78
C SER A 177 2.44 0.15 -4.96
N THR A 178 2.83 -1.13 -4.95
CA THR A 178 2.42 -2.10 -5.97
C THR A 178 1.43 -3.14 -5.43
N PHE A 179 0.94 -3.99 -6.29
CA PHE A 179 0.07 -5.12 -5.96
C PHE A 179 0.31 -6.29 -6.92
N ASP A 180 -0.02 -7.48 -6.46
CA ASP A 180 0.11 -8.69 -7.29
C ASP A 180 -0.84 -8.62 -8.51
N THR A 181 -2.14 -8.60 -8.25
CA THR A 181 -3.20 -8.57 -9.28
C THR A 181 -4.45 -7.93 -8.70
N ASP A 182 -4.70 -6.66 -9.04
CA ASP A 182 -5.94 -5.97 -8.69
C ASP A 182 -6.46 -5.14 -9.87
N PRO A 183 -7.40 -5.70 -10.67
CA PRO A 183 -7.94 -5.01 -11.84
C PRO A 183 -8.84 -3.81 -11.48
N PHE A 184 -9.13 -3.58 -10.21
CA PHE A 184 -10.02 -2.51 -9.74
C PHE A 184 -9.28 -1.23 -9.38
N GLU A 185 -7.95 -1.31 -9.28
CA GLU A 185 -7.11 -0.14 -9.06
C GLU A 185 -7.16 0.85 -10.23
N PRO A 186 -6.89 2.15 -9.99
CA PRO A 186 -6.83 3.15 -11.06
C PRO A 186 -5.82 2.82 -12.16
N HIS A 187 -4.70 2.21 -11.79
CA HIS A 187 -3.70 1.63 -12.69
C HIS A 187 -3.71 0.12 -12.48
N PRO A 188 -4.45 -0.66 -13.31
CA PRO A 188 -4.72 -2.07 -13.05
C PRO A 188 -3.53 -3.00 -13.36
N GLU A 189 -2.41 -2.45 -13.80
CA GLU A 189 -1.20 -3.22 -14.10
C GLU A 189 -0.56 -3.70 -12.79
N GLY A 190 -0.85 -4.94 -12.41
CA GLY A 190 -0.19 -5.64 -11.31
C GLY A 190 1.22 -6.09 -11.68
N ILE A 191 2.00 -6.43 -10.69
CA ILE A 191 3.37 -6.93 -10.88
C ILE A 191 3.47 -8.45 -10.93
N SER A 192 2.33 -9.14 -10.80
CA SER A 192 2.19 -10.60 -10.92
C SER A 192 3.15 -11.40 -10.02
N THR A 193 3.36 -10.93 -8.79
CA THR A 193 4.07 -11.68 -7.75
C THR A 193 3.49 -11.39 -6.37
N ILE A 194 3.47 -12.42 -5.52
CA ILE A 194 3.11 -12.32 -4.09
C ILE A 194 4.37 -12.30 -3.19
N PHE A 195 5.53 -12.08 -3.76
CA PHE A 195 6.80 -12.03 -3.04
C PHE A 195 7.36 -10.60 -3.05
N PRO A 196 8.05 -10.17 -1.99
CA PRO A 196 8.81 -8.93 -2.02
C PRO A 196 9.95 -9.02 -3.03
N PHE A 197 10.34 -7.88 -3.59
CA PHE A 197 11.46 -7.85 -4.52
C PHE A 197 12.28 -6.58 -4.38
N TRP A 198 13.53 -6.67 -4.80
CA TRP A 198 14.46 -5.55 -4.78
C TRP A 198 14.28 -4.66 -6.01
N VAL A 199 14.12 -3.36 -5.81
CA VAL A 199 14.12 -2.34 -6.85
C VAL A 199 15.45 -1.62 -6.81
N SER A 200 16.33 -1.92 -7.77
CA SER A 200 17.67 -1.36 -7.84
C SER A 200 17.68 0.00 -8.52
N SER A 201 18.41 0.96 -7.97
CA SER A 201 18.70 2.23 -8.64
C SER A 201 19.61 2.05 -9.87
N ASN A 202 20.33 0.93 -9.94
CA ASN A 202 21.13 0.50 -11.08
C ASN A 202 20.72 -0.93 -11.47
N PRO A 203 20.04 -1.15 -12.62
CA PRO A 203 19.54 -2.46 -13.03
C PRO A 203 20.63 -3.53 -13.25
N HIS A 204 21.91 -3.13 -13.24
CA HIS A 204 23.04 -4.05 -13.38
C HIS A 204 23.67 -4.47 -12.06
N HIS A 205 23.16 -4.01 -10.92
CA HIS A 205 23.67 -4.38 -9.60
C HIS A 205 22.77 -5.39 -8.90
N LEU A 206 23.41 -6.44 -8.36
CA LEU A 206 22.79 -7.38 -7.43
C LEU A 206 22.37 -6.66 -6.14
N PRO A 207 21.36 -7.19 -5.41
CA PRO A 207 20.98 -6.65 -4.11
C PRO A 207 22.19 -6.54 -3.19
N PRO A 208 22.39 -5.42 -2.49
CA PRO A 208 23.53 -5.23 -1.60
C PRO A 208 23.43 -6.17 -0.39
N THR A 209 24.55 -6.69 0.03
CA THR A 209 24.67 -7.66 1.14
C THR A 209 24.69 -7.01 2.52
N THR A 210 24.89 -5.68 2.61
CA THR A 210 24.96 -4.97 3.88
C THR A 210 23.92 -3.85 3.96
N HIS A 211 23.41 -3.57 5.17
CA HIS A 211 22.40 -2.53 5.41
C HIS A 211 22.87 -1.13 4.92
N HIS A 212 24.12 -0.76 5.15
CA HIS A 212 24.69 0.53 4.71
C HIS A 212 24.79 0.69 3.19
N SER A 213 24.99 -0.39 2.47
CA SER A 213 25.05 -0.36 0.99
C SER A 213 23.65 -0.34 0.36
N ARG A 214 22.61 -0.72 1.10
CA ARG A 214 21.21 -0.73 0.62
C ARG A 214 20.65 0.67 0.44
N LEU A 215 20.86 1.58 1.39
CA LEU A 215 20.27 2.93 1.40
C LEU A 215 20.58 3.78 0.15
N ASN A 216 21.66 3.47 -0.57
CA ASN A 216 22.07 4.20 -1.78
C ASN A 216 21.89 3.43 -3.09
N SER A 217 21.35 2.19 -3.03
CA SER A 217 21.31 1.30 -4.19
C SER A 217 19.91 0.84 -4.57
N GLY A 218 18.89 1.16 -3.77
CA GLY A 218 17.51 0.80 -4.04
C GLY A 218 16.69 0.62 -2.77
N PHE A 219 15.53 -0.01 -2.91
CA PHE A 219 14.58 -0.30 -1.83
C PHE A 219 13.90 -1.66 -2.08
N ILE A 220 13.25 -2.19 -1.04
CA ILE A 220 12.41 -3.38 -1.18
C ILE A 220 10.99 -2.93 -1.54
N GLU A 221 10.44 -3.50 -2.60
CA GLU A 221 9.03 -3.35 -2.93
C GLU A 221 8.22 -4.47 -2.27
N LEU A 222 7.17 -4.09 -1.57
CA LEU A 222 6.24 -4.98 -0.89
C LEU A 222 4.86 -4.89 -1.56
N PRO A 223 4.54 -5.75 -2.55
CA PRO A 223 3.23 -5.68 -3.20
C PRO A 223 2.12 -6.02 -2.21
N TYR A 224 1.04 -5.24 -2.17
CA TYR A 224 -0.13 -5.73 -1.48
C TYR A 224 -0.75 -6.89 -2.26
N THR A 225 -1.20 -7.89 -1.56
CA THR A 225 -1.68 -9.15 -2.12
C THR A 225 -3.09 -9.47 -1.70
N LEU A 226 -3.54 -8.97 -0.55
CA LEU A 226 -4.95 -9.07 -0.15
C LEU A 226 -5.70 -7.82 -0.62
N PRO A 227 -6.88 -7.96 -1.27
CA PRO A 227 -7.66 -6.80 -1.71
C PRO A 227 -7.91 -5.82 -0.58
N GLN A 228 -7.79 -4.51 -0.84
CA GLN A 228 -8.01 -3.49 0.16
C GLN A 228 -9.44 -3.50 0.72
N ASP A 229 -9.62 -3.13 1.98
CA ASP A 229 -10.93 -2.99 2.64
C ASP A 229 -11.88 -2.07 1.88
N HIS A 230 -11.37 -0.96 1.34
CA HIS A 230 -12.14 -0.04 0.49
C HIS A 230 -12.71 -0.75 -0.75
N THR A 231 -11.93 -1.60 -1.40
CA THR A 231 -12.38 -2.35 -2.57
C THR A 231 -13.44 -3.38 -2.18
N LEU A 232 -13.20 -4.18 -1.15
CA LEU A 232 -14.14 -5.23 -0.75
C LEU A 232 -15.42 -4.67 -0.14
N PHE A 233 -15.30 -3.87 0.92
CA PHE A 233 -16.46 -3.49 1.73
C PHE A 233 -17.16 -2.23 1.24
N VAL A 234 -16.41 -1.24 0.71
CA VAL A 234 -17.02 0.01 0.23
C VAL A 234 -17.50 -0.11 -1.21
N LEU A 235 -16.70 -0.71 -2.10
CA LEU A 235 -17.02 -0.75 -3.53
C LEU A 235 -17.77 -2.01 -3.94
N MET A 236 -17.31 -3.20 -3.56
CA MET A 236 -17.96 -4.48 -3.87
C MET A 236 -19.12 -4.80 -2.95
N GLN A 237 -19.15 -4.19 -1.76
CA GLN A 237 -20.17 -4.40 -0.73
C GLN A 237 -20.20 -5.85 -0.21
N GLU A 238 -19.03 -6.49 -0.12
CA GLU A 238 -18.89 -7.79 0.55
C GLU A 238 -19.32 -7.64 2.03
N ARG A 239 -19.87 -8.71 2.59
CA ARG A 239 -20.42 -8.71 3.97
C ARG A 239 -19.58 -9.51 4.95
N ASP A 240 -18.59 -10.22 4.44
CA ASP A 240 -17.70 -11.07 5.22
C ASP A 240 -16.27 -11.02 4.66
N ASN A 241 -15.38 -11.76 5.27
CA ASN A 241 -13.96 -11.83 4.93
C ASN A 241 -13.58 -13.08 4.10
N ALA A 242 -14.53 -13.74 3.46
CA ALA A 242 -14.30 -14.99 2.75
C ALA A 242 -13.23 -14.86 1.66
N ILE A 243 -13.24 -13.75 0.90
CA ILE A 243 -12.23 -13.46 -0.14
C ILE A 243 -10.82 -13.32 0.47
N TRP A 244 -10.71 -12.61 1.59
CA TRP A 244 -9.42 -12.50 2.28
C TRP A 244 -8.93 -13.83 2.78
N LYS A 245 -9.82 -14.63 3.36
CA LYS A 245 -9.45 -15.95 3.87
C LYS A 245 -8.98 -16.88 2.75
N GLU A 246 -9.73 -16.97 1.66
CA GLU A 246 -9.39 -17.80 0.49
C GLU A 246 -8.00 -17.41 -0.06
N LYS A 247 -7.77 -16.11 -0.27
CA LYS A 247 -6.48 -15.63 -0.82
C LYS A 247 -5.34 -15.79 0.18
N LEU A 248 -5.58 -15.58 1.47
CA LEU A 248 -4.58 -15.80 2.52
C LEU A 248 -4.15 -17.26 2.60
N ASP A 249 -5.12 -18.20 2.57
CA ASP A 249 -4.84 -19.64 2.59
C ASP A 249 -3.98 -20.04 1.37
N TRP A 250 -4.31 -19.52 0.17
CA TRP A 250 -3.52 -19.72 -1.04
C TRP A 250 -2.10 -19.12 -0.95
N ILE A 251 -1.95 -17.88 -0.46
CA ILE A 251 -0.64 -17.24 -0.27
C ILE A 251 0.22 -18.04 0.71
N ALA A 252 -0.37 -18.51 1.80
CA ALA A 252 0.33 -19.33 2.78
C ALA A 252 0.80 -20.67 2.20
N GLU A 253 -0.01 -21.30 1.33
CA GLU A 253 0.37 -22.51 0.60
C GLU A 253 1.53 -22.26 -0.37
N LYS A 254 1.51 -21.13 -1.10
CA LYS A 254 2.57 -20.75 -2.05
C LYS A 254 3.85 -20.25 -1.34
N GLY A 255 3.80 -19.95 -0.05
CA GLY A 255 4.94 -19.43 0.70
C GLY A 255 5.23 -17.95 0.42
N GLY A 256 4.25 -17.18 -0.02
CA GLY A 256 4.37 -15.77 -0.36
C GLY A 256 4.20 -14.83 0.82
N MET A 257 3.97 -13.55 0.53
CA MET A 257 3.66 -12.49 1.50
C MET A 257 2.19 -12.08 1.40
N ALA A 258 1.44 -12.29 2.46
CA ALA A 258 0.10 -11.74 2.62
C ALA A 258 0.21 -10.30 3.15
N LEU A 259 0.16 -9.31 2.27
CA LEU A 259 0.12 -7.91 2.65
C LEU A 259 -1.29 -7.36 2.48
N LEU A 260 -1.84 -6.84 3.58
CA LEU A 260 -3.16 -6.24 3.65
C LEU A 260 -3.05 -4.75 3.95
N ILE A 261 -3.68 -3.92 3.11
CA ILE A 261 -3.88 -2.49 3.37
C ILE A 261 -5.32 -2.28 3.83
N THR A 262 -5.49 -1.66 5.01
CA THR A 262 -6.78 -1.22 5.53
C THR A 262 -6.75 0.26 5.92
N HIS A 263 -7.93 0.85 6.10
CA HIS A 263 -8.05 2.27 6.41
C HIS A 263 -8.83 2.44 7.71
N PRO A 264 -8.24 2.95 8.79
CA PRO A 264 -8.94 3.28 10.04
C PRO A 264 -10.13 4.23 9.81
N ASP A 265 -10.10 4.99 8.72
CA ASP A 265 -11.15 5.89 8.27
C ASP A 265 -12.53 5.22 8.05
N TYR A 266 -12.54 3.95 7.67
CA TYR A 266 -13.77 3.19 7.39
C TYR A 266 -14.22 2.32 8.54
N MET A 267 -13.43 2.23 9.60
CA MET A 267 -13.75 1.40 10.75
C MET A 267 -14.70 2.13 11.70
N ALA A 268 -15.62 1.37 12.29
CA ALA A 268 -16.49 1.79 13.38
C ALA A 268 -16.18 0.87 14.57
N PHE A 269 -15.65 1.47 15.61
CA PHE A 269 -15.32 0.79 16.86
C PHE A 269 -16.41 1.03 17.90
#